data_8934c87d20db6b31166631f0b14ba053
#
_entry.id   8934c87d20db6b31166631f0b14ba053
#
_cell.length_a   1.000
_cell.length_b   1.000
_cell.length_c   1.000
_cell.angle_alpha   90.00
_cell.angle_beta   90.00
_cell.angle_gamma   90.00
#
_symmetry.space_group_name_H-M   'P 1'
#
loop_
_entity.id
_entity.type
_entity.pdbx_description
1 polymer ?
#
loop_
_entity_poly.entity_id
_entity_poly.type
_entity_poly.pdbx_seq_one_letter_code
_entity_poly.pdbx_strand_id
1 'polypeptide(L)'
;MKQVKSFLKIFSLGLLLVGGAACTGNFDEINRKEYEVTKDEQGRENYNIGSTLRGLQGLVVPTKEHLYQFIEALAAGPFAGYYGTTLVRTDKFETYNPSVDWQDKTYGDIFTESYPLYRDLQDQSDDPVALALAKLLRVAIMHRMTDMYGPIPYSKVIDEQGSVSLNVPYDSQEAVYKQMLKELDEVSSVLKENLTIGSEAFRKFDDVYYGDVSKWYKFANSLKLRMAIRMVYVDPTTAQQVAQDAVDAGVITDNADNAEMKVEENRAAMVFNGWSDHRMGADLLCYMNGYQDPRREKMFTQVEITETVGGKPTKVSGFAGIRIGIDVVNKESVIDRYSKPIISTASPYPWMNAAEVTFLRAEGALRGWAMGGDAKSLYEEAIALSFEQYGLPATDALSYATNASNTPQAYTDPVNGTYSAGAVSSITVAWQEGDEYTEKNLERI
;
A
#
# COMPACT_ATOMS: atom_id res chain seq x y z
N MET A 1 36.71 -74.42 -24.65
CA MET A 1 36.03 -73.29 -25.30
C MET A 1 34.75 -72.78 -24.59
N LYS A 2 34.00 -73.55 -23.82
CA LYS A 2 32.79 -73.08 -23.12
C LYS A 2 33.12 -72.21 -21.87
N GLN A 3 34.20 -72.46 -21.15
CA GLN A 3 34.55 -71.68 -19.98
C GLN A 3 35.09 -70.27 -20.30
N VAL A 4 35.82 -70.07 -21.37
CA VAL A 4 36.39 -68.80 -21.77
C VAL A 4 35.27 -67.82 -22.22
N LYS A 5 34.17 -68.33 -22.84
CA LYS A 5 33.03 -67.50 -23.22
C LYS A 5 32.19 -67.00 -22.04
N SER A 6 32.20 -67.74 -20.90
CA SER A 6 31.51 -67.35 -19.67
C SER A 6 32.28 -66.22 -18.94
N PHE A 7 33.61 -66.30 -18.90
CA PHE A 7 34.47 -65.28 -18.27
C PHE A 7 34.43 -63.92 -19.04
N LEU A 8 34.38 -63.97 -20.39
CA LEU A 8 34.25 -62.75 -21.20
C LEU A 8 32.90 -62.05 -21.03
N LYS A 9 31.82 -62.82 -20.80
CA LYS A 9 30.49 -62.24 -20.57
C LYS A 9 30.36 -61.58 -19.19
N ILE A 10 30.98 -62.11 -18.17
CA ILE A 10 31.01 -61.58 -16.82
C ILE A 10 31.89 -60.32 -16.77
N PHE A 11 33.02 -60.31 -17.50
CA PHE A 11 33.90 -59.14 -17.57
C PHE A 11 33.30 -57.98 -18.35
N SER A 12 32.54 -58.24 -19.42
CA SER A 12 31.78 -57.24 -20.19
C SER A 12 30.59 -56.67 -19.42
N LEU A 13 29.93 -57.46 -18.57
CA LEU A 13 28.81 -56.98 -17.75
C LEU A 13 29.32 -56.14 -16.54
N GLY A 14 30.50 -56.46 -15.99
CA GLY A 14 31.17 -55.68 -14.95
C GLY A 14 31.67 -54.33 -15.44
N LEU A 15 32.17 -54.22 -16.68
CA LEU A 15 32.61 -52.98 -17.29
C LEU A 15 31.47 -52.04 -17.63
N LEU A 16 30.27 -52.58 -17.95
CA LEU A 16 29.04 -51.78 -18.20
C LEU A 16 28.43 -51.22 -16.91
N LEU A 17 28.59 -51.87 -15.80
CA LEU A 17 28.10 -51.38 -14.49
C LEU A 17 29.01 -50.33 -13.85
N VAL A 18 30.30 -50.33 -14.14
CA VAL A 18 31.23 -49.30 -13.65
C VAL A 18 31.20 -48.03 -14.51
N GLY A 19 30.86 -48.16 -15.80
CA GLY A 19 30.71 -46.98 -16.70
C GLY A 19 29.46 -46.14 -16.43
N GLY A 20 28.42 -46.72 -15.78
CA GLY A 20 27.19 -45.98 -15.47
C GLY A 20 27.26 -45.11 -14.19
N ALA A 21 28.25 -45.37 -13.30
CA ALA A 21 28.39 -44.61 -12.05
C ALA A 21 29.35 -43.42 -12.15
N ALA A 22 30.08 -43.27 -13.25
CA ALA A 22 31.11 -42.24 -13.40
C ALA A 22 30.62 -40.89 -13.98
N CYS A 23 29.37 -40.85 -14.51
CA CYS A 23 28.86 -39.64 -15.15
C CYS A 23 27.93 -38.77 -14.31
N THR A 24 27.59 -39.19 -13.08
CA THR A 24 26.68 -38.41 -12.22
C THR A 24 27.35 -37.66 -11.09
N GLY A 25 28.64 -37.94 -10.82
CA GLY A 25 29.37 -37.36 -9.68
C GLY A 25 29.57 -35.86 -9.75
N ASN A 26 29.53 -35.25 -10.94
CA ASN A 26 29.73 -33.81 -11.11
C ASN A 26 28.58 -33.17 -11.89
N PHE A 27 27.40 -33.81 -11.89
CA PHE A 27 26.24 -33.30 -12.65
C PHE A 27 25.83 -31.88 -12.19
N ASP A 28 25.83 -31.65 -10.89
CA ASP A 28 25.48 -30.35 -10.31
C ASP A 28 26.56 -29.29 -10.58
N GLU A 29 27.84 -29.69 -10.65
CA GLU A 29 28.95 -28.80 -10.93
C GLU A 29 29.05 -28.44 -12.42
N ILE A 30 28.77 -29.40 -13.34
CA ILE A 30 28.81 -29.21 -14.80
C ILE A 30 27.60 -28.41 -15.29
N ASN A 31 26.43 -28.54 -14.64
CA ASN A 31 25.21 -27.82 -14.99
C ASN A 31 25.05 -26.49 -14.25
N ARG A 32 25.95 -26.16 -13.35
CA ARG A 32 25.96 -24.87 -12.66
C ARG A 32 26.28 -23.77 -13.66
N LYS A 33 25.39 -22.80 -13.78
CA LYS A 33 25.70 -21.57 -14.51
C LYS A 33 26.76 -20.81 -13.70
N GLU A 34 27.77 -20.28 -14.38
CA GLU A 34 28.95 -19.61 -13.78
C GLU A 34 28.57 -18.44 -12.84
N TYR A 35 27.32 -17.96 -12.91
CA TYR A 35 26.75 -16.86 -12.14
C TYR A 35 25.55 -17.31 -11.24
N GLU A 36 25.34 -18.61 -11.07
CA GLU A 36 24.25 -19.12 -10.23
C GLU A 36 24.70 -19.21 -8.77
N VAL A 37 24.06 -18.42 -7.91
CA VAL A 37 24.33 -18.38 -6.46
C VAL A 37 23.89 -19.71 -5.85
N THR A 38 24.78 -20.44 -5.17
CA THR A 38 24.43 -21.70 -4.49
C THR A 38 23.54 -21.46 -3.27
N LYS A 39 22.81 -22.51 -2.82
CA LYS A 39 22.02 -22.44 -1.58
C LYS A 39 22.88 -22.05 -0.36
N ASP A 40 24.14 -22.51 -0.29
CA ASP A 40 25.06 -22.14 0.78
C ASP A 40 25.52 -20.68 0.68
N GLU A 41 25.68 -20.15 -0.51
CA GLU A 41 25.97 -18.73 -0.76
C GLU A 41 24.74 -17.86 -0.47
N GLN A 42 23.55 -18.34 -0.81
CA GLN A 42 22.27 -17.69 -0.47
C GLN A 42 22.02 -17.66 1.04
N GLY A 43 22.46 -18.67 1.79
CA GLY A 43 22.37 -18.74 3.26
C GLY A 43 23.34 -17.80 3.99
N ARG A 44 24.35 -17.25 3.29
CA ARG A 44 25.31 -16.32 3.90
C ARG A 44 24.59 -15.03 4.34
N GLU A 45 24.84 -14.63 5.59
CA GLU A 45 24.26 -13.42 6.19
C GLU A 45 22.71 -13.40 6.16
N ASN A 46 22.06 -14.56 6.12
CA ASN A 46 20.59 -14.69 6.00
C ASN A 46 20.00 -13.97 4.77
N TYR A 47 20.76 -13.93 3.68
CA TYR A 47 20.35 -13.24 2.45
C TYR A 47 19.00 -13.74 1.90
N ASN A 48 18.75 -15.04 1.91
CA ASN A 48 17.47 -15.63 1.45
C ASN A 48 16.29 -15.09 2.26
N ILE A 49 16.38 -15.08 3.59
CA ILE A 49 15.30 -14.58 4.47
C ILE A 49 15.10 -13.09 4.22
N GLY A 50 16.21 -12.35 4.17
CA GLY A 50 16.16 -10.90 4.00
C GLY A 50 15.62 -10.47 2.63
N SER A 51 16.09 -11.09 1.55
CA SER A 51 15.62 -10.77 0.19
C SER A 51 14.14 -11.11 -0.02
N THR A 52 13.68 -12.21 0.57
CA THR A 52 12.27 -12.62 0.54
C THR A 52 11.39 -11.63 1.33
N LEU A 53 11.85 -11.20 2.50
CA LEU A 53 11.16 -10.21 3.32
C LEU A 53 11.08 -8.84 2.58
N ARG A 54 12.18 -8.40 1.96
CA ARG A 54 12.21 -7.20 1.11
C ARG A 54 11.26 -7.32 -0.07
N GLY A 55 11.17 -8.50 -0.69
CA GLY A 55 10.20 -8.79 -1.75
C GLY A 55 8.76 -8.56 -1.29
N LEU A 56 8.39 -9.07 -0.10
CA LEU A 56 7.06 -8.83 0.49
C LEU A 56 6.84 -7.35 0.83
N GLN A 57 7.82 -6.64 1.38
CA GLN A 57 7.72 -5.20 1.63
C GLN A 57 7.39 -4.44 0.33
N GLY A 58 8.06 -4.79 -0.78
CA GLY A 58 7.83 -4.17 -2.09
C GLY A 58 6.46 -4.44 -2.72
N LEU A 59 5.59 -5.25 -2.09
CA LEU A 59 4.22 -5.55 -2.54
C LEU A 59 3.14 -4.89 -1.67
N VAL A 60 3.45 -4.35 -0.49
CA VAL A 60 2.47 -3.65 0.37
C VAL A 60 1.91 -2.43 -0.35
N VAL A 61 2.79 -1.55 -0.85
CA VAL A 61 2.54 -0.61 -1.93
C VAL A 61 3.52 -0.98 -3.04
N PRO A 62 3.05 -1.44 -4.20
CA PRO A 62 3.93 -1.99 -5.22
C PRO A 62 5.05 -1.04 -5.64
N THR A 63 6.29 -1.52 -5.62
CA THR A 63 7.47 -0.72 -6.00
C THR A 63 7.84 -0.84 -7.47
N LYS A 64 7.36 -1.89 -8.16
CA LYS A 64 7.52 -2.03 -9.62
C LYS A 64 6.56 -1.06 -10.33
N GLU A 65 7.06 -0.27 -11.30
CA GLU A 65 6.27 0.78 -11.96
C GLU A 65 4.96 0.29 -12.58
N HIS A 66 4.96 -0.85 -13.26
CA HIS A 66 3.75 -1.40 -13.88
C HIS A 66 2.71 -1.81 -12.83
N LEU A 67 3.15 -2.51 -11.78
CA LEU A 67 2.25 -2.98 -10.74
C LEU A 67 1.68 -1.80 -9.93
N TYR A 68 2.54 -0.79 -9.63
CA TYR A 68 2.10 0.47 -9.05
C TYR A 68 1.07 1.16 -9.94
N GLN A 69 1.34 1.26 -11.26
CA GLN A 69 0.42 1.89 -12.19
C GLN A 69 -0.96 1.23 -12.16
N PHE A 70 -1.02 -0.11 -12.26
CA PHE A 70 -2.30 -0.82 -12.32
C PHE A 70 -3.08 -0.73 -11.00
N ILE A 71 -2.43 -0.92 -9.88
CA ILE A 71 -3.10 -0.99 -8.57
C ILE A 71 -3.36 0.39 -8.00
N GLU A 72 -2.33 1.25 -7.92
CA GLU A 72 -2.44 2.54 -7.26
C GLU A 72 -3.01 3.61 -8.19
N ALA A 73 -2.44 3.76 -9.39
CA ALA A 73 -2.75 4.92 -10.21
C ALA A 73 -3.98 4.74 -11.12
N LEU A 74 -4.24 3.52 -11.63
CA LEU A 74 -5.39 3.24 -12.51
C LEU A 74 -6.64 2.77 -11.76
N ALA A 75 -6.50 2.06 -10.62
CA ALA A 75 -7.64 1.53 -9.87
C ALA A 75 -7.87 2.30 -8.55
N ALA A 76 -7.02 2.13 -7.53
CA ALA A 76 -7.26 2.67 -6.20
C ALA A 76 -7.35 4.21 -6.17
N GLY A 77 -6.44 4.88 -6.85
CA GLY A 77 -6.38 6.35 -6.87
C GLY A 77 -7.62 7.01 -7.46
N PRO A 78 -8.13 6.59 -8.64
CA PRO A 78 -9.39 7.08 -9.18
C PRO A 78 -10.61 6.82 -8.29
N PHE A 79 -10.74 5.60 -7.73
CA PHE A 79 -11.85 5.31 -6.82
C PHE A 79 -11.81 6.14 -5.53
N ALA A 80 -10.61 6.52 -5.08
CA ALA A 80 -10.43 7.41 -3.94
C ALA A 80 -10.50 8.91 -4.28
N GLY A 81 -10.65 9.29 -5.56
CA GLY A 81 -10.69 10.69 -5.98
C GLY A 81 -9.31 11.37 -6.10
N TYR A 82 -8.21 10.61 -6.00
CA TYR A 82 -6.86 11.18 -5.97
C TYR A 82 -6.24 11.38 -7.36
N TYR A 83 -6.50 10.47 -8.28
CA TYR A 83 -5.90 10.48 -9.63
C TYR A 83 -6.96 10.30 -10.71
N GLY A 84 -6.77 10.98 -11.84
CA GLY A 84 -7.49 10.69 -13.07
C GLY A 84 -6.51 10.41 -14.20
N THR A 85 -6.88 9.53 -15.13
CA THR A 85 -6.01 9.17 -16.25
C THR A 85 -6.07 10.16 -17.40
N THR A 86 -4.92 10.38 -18.03
CA THR A 86 -4.78 11.13 -19.30
C THR A 86 -4.78 10.22 -20.51
N LEU A 87 -5.00 8.91 -20.32
CA LEU A 87 -5.00 7.93 -21.40
C LEU A 87 -6.24 8.07 -22.29
N VAL A 88 -6.01 8.04 -23.61
CA VAL A 88 -7.07 8.05 -24.63
C VAL A 88 -7.66 6.66 -24.76
N ARG A 89 -8.60 6.30 -23.88
CA ARG A 89 -9.25 4.99 -23.78
C ARG A 89 -10.67 5.13 -23.26
N THR A 90 -11.53 4.19 -23.63
CA THR A 90 -12.90 4.05 -23.10
C THR A 90 -13.03 2.94 -22.06
N ASP A 91 -12.14 1.97 -22.08
CA ASP A 91 -12.09 0.80 -21.19
C ASP A 91 -11.16 1.07 -19.98
N LYS A 92 -11.69 1.76 -18.96
CA LYS A 92 -10.95 2.25 -17.78
C LYS A 92 -11.63 1.84 -16.47
N PHE A 93 -10.87 1.71 -15.38
CA PHE A 93 -11.45 1.52 -14.04
C PHE A 93 -12.35 2.70 -13.65
N GLU A 94 -11.92 3.92 -13.90
CA GLU A 94 -12.67 5.15 -13.58
C GLU A 94 -13.99 5.30 -14.34
N THR A 95 -14.23 4.51 -15.38
CA THR A 95 -15.52 4.39 -16.09
C THR A 95 -16.27 3.09 -15.76
N TYR A 96 -15.80 2.33 -14.75
CA TYR A 96 -16.34 1.03 -14.33
C TYR A 96 -16.37 -0.03 -15.46
N ASN A 97 -15.50 0.11 -16.44
CA ASN A 97 -15.40 -0.77 -17.59
C ASN A 97 -13.93 -1.07 -17.97
N PRO A 98 -13.08 -1.55 -17.01
CA PRO A 98 -11.69 -1.86 -17.32
C PRO A 98 -11.59 -3.03 -18.29
N SER A 99 -10.54 -3.04 -19.13
CA SER A 99 -10.22 -4.19 -19.96
C SER A 99 -9.86 -5.40 -19.10
N VAL A 100 -10.03 -6.61 -19.65
CA VAL A 100 -9.69 -7.87 -18.97
C VAL A 100 -8.19 -7.88 -18.60
N ASP A 101 -7.32 -7.42 -19.49
CA ASP A 101 -5.88 -7.32 -19.21
C ASP A 101 -5.56 -6.45 -17.99
N TRP A 102 -6.26 -5.32 -17.82
CA TRP A 102 -6.09 -4.47 -16.66
C TRP A 102 -6.58 -5.13 -15.37
N GLN A 103 -7.71 -5.85 -15.43
CA GLN A 103 -8.23 -6.62 -14.29
C GLN A 103 -7.27 -7.73 -13.88
N ASP A 104 -6.74 -8.48 -14.84
CA ASP A 104 -5.77 -9.56 -14.59
C ASP A 104 -4.50 -9.01 -13.91
N LYS A 105 -3.99 -7.86 -14.37
CA LYS A 105 -2.80 -7.22 -13.78
C LYS A 105 -3.03 -6.72 -12.35
N THR A 106 -4.19 -6.14 -12.06
CA THR A 106 -4.49 -5.65 -10.70
C THR A 106 -4.74 -6.78 -9.70
N TYR A 107 -5.20 -7.94 -10.15
CA TYR A 107 -5.53 -9.08 -9.31
C TYR A 107 -4.42 -10.15 -9.31
N GLY A 108 -4.14 -10.73 -10.46
CA GLY A 108 -3.31 -11.94 -10.59
C GLY A 108 -1.88 -11.75 -10.11
N ASP A 109 -1.24 -10.64 -10.49
CA ASP A 109 0.17 -10.42 -10.23
C ASP A 109 0.47 -10.32 -8.71
N ILE A 110 -0.41 -9.72 -7.91
CA ILE A 110 -0.22 -9.64 -6.45
C ILE A 110 -0.25 -11.03 -5.79
N PHE A 111 -1.21 -11.88 -6.18
CA PHE A 111 -1.31 -13.23 -5.60
C PHE A 111 -0.15 -14.12 -6.02
N THR A 112 0.24 -14.08 -7.30
CA THR A 112 1.32 -14.90 -7.85
C THR A 112 2.70 -14.48 -7.36
N GLU A 113 2.90 -13.23 -6.97
CA GLU A 113 4.15 -12.75 -6.40
C GLU A 113 4.23 -12.92 -4.87
N SER A 114 3.14 -12.66 -4.13
CA SER A 114 3.18 -12.61 -2.66
C SER A 114 3.19 -13.97 -1.99
N TYR A 115 2.36 -14.93 -2.43
CA TYR A 115 2.25 -16.22 -1.76
C TYR A 115 3.51 -17.09 -1.86
N PRO A 116 4.22 -17.18 -3.00
CA PRO A 116 5.50 -17.87 -3.06
C PRO A 116 6.53 -17.26 -2.10
N LEU A 117 6.67 -15.94 -2.07
CA LEU A 117 7.59 -15.27 -1.14
C LEU A 117 7.23 -15.55 0.32
N TYR A 118 5.95 -15.47 0.67
CA TYR A 118 5.49 -15.78 2.02
C TYR A 118 5.81 -17.24 2.40
N ARG A 119 5.58 -18.18 1.49
CA ARG A 119 5.88 -19.61 1.70
C ARG A 119 7.38 -19.87 1.80
N ASP A 120 8.17 -19.29 0.90
CA ASP A 120 9.62 -19.43 0.92
C ASP A 120 10.22 -18.99 2.25
N LEU A 121 9.72 -17.91 2.85
CA LEU A 121 10.19 -17.44 4.14
C LEU A 121 9.82 -18.42 5.26
N GLN A 122 8.62 -19.01 5.23
CA GLN A 122 8.22 -20.04 6.19
C GLN A 122 9.10 -21.30 6.11
N ASP A 123 9.57 -21.66 4.91
CA ASP A 123 10.44 -22.83 4.72
C ASP A 123 11.91 -22.58 5.10
N GLN A 124 12.34 -21.33 5.11
CA GLN A 124 13.74 -20.96 5.27
C GLN A 124 14.09 -20.43 6.66
N SER A 125 13.09 -20.13 7.51
CA SER A 125 13.31 -19.47 8.79
C SER A 125 12.54 -20.12 9.93
N ASP A 126 13.22 -20.33 11.06
CA ASP A 126 12.63 -20.65 12.36
C ASP A 126 12.60 -19.42 13.29
N ASP A 127 13.03 -18.25 12.82
CA ASP A 127 13.03 -17.01 13.60
C ASP A 127 11.57 -16.50 13.77
N PRO A 128 11.05 -16.47 15.00
CA PRO A 128 9.67 -16.09 15.25
C PRO A 128 9.36 -14.65 14.82
N VAL A 129 10.34 -13.75 14.89
CA VAL A 129 10.15 -12.34 14.46
C VAL A 129 10.05 -12.26 12.94
N ALA A 130 10.94 -12.95 12.20
CA ALA A 130 10.89 -12.99 10.74
C ALA A 130 9.57 -13.58 10.24
N LEU A 131 9.09 -14.67 10.86
CA LEU A 131 7.82 -15.31 10.53
C LEU A 131 6.61 -14.42 10.85
N ALA A 132 6.64 -13.70 11.98
CA ALA A 132 5.60 -12.75 12.36
C ALA A 132 5.54 -11.59 11.36
N LEU A 133 6.70 -11.07 10.93
CA LEU A 133 6.76 -9.99 9.94
C LEU A 133 6.29 -10.42 8.56
N ALA A 134 6.64 -11.64 8.12
CA ALA A 134 6.09 -12.17 6.87
C ALA A 134 4.56 -12.28 6.92
N LYS A 135 4.01 -12.74 8.05
CA LYS A 135 2.56 -12.80 8.28
C LYS A 135 1.93 -11.40 8.26
N LEU A 136 2.54 -10.43 8.95
CA LEU A 136 2.12 -9.03 8.95
C LEU A 136 2.09 -8.44 7.54
N LEU A 137 3.16 -8.62 6.77
CA LEU A 137 3.26 -8.13 5.39
C LEU A 137 2.22 -8.78 4.47
N ARG A 138 1.98 -10.11 4.62
CA ARG A 138 0.89 -10.77 3.91
C ARG A 138 -0.47 -10.14 4.24
N VAL A 139 -0.76 -9.89 5.51
CA VAL A 139 -2.00 -9.20 5.91
C VAL A 139 -2.05 -7.79 5.31
N ALA A 140 -0.96 -7.03 5.39
CA ALA A 140 -0.88 -5.68 4.83
C ALA A 140 -1.12 -5.64 3.32
N ILE A 141 -0.69 -6.65 2.58
CA ILE A 141 -0.96 -6.81 1.14
C ILE A 141 -2.43 -7.21 0.91
N MET A 142 -2.86 -8.30 1.55
CA MET A 142 -4.13 -8.96 1.23
C MET A 142 -5.38 -8.23 1.75
N HIS A 143 -5.27 -7.41 2.83
CA HIS A 143 -6.41 -6.59 3.24
C HIS A 143 -6.80 -5.58 2.15
N ARG A 144 -5.82 -5.03 1.42
CA ARG A 144 -6.07 -4.14 0.28
C ARG A 144 -6.75 -4.88 -0.87
N MET A 145 -6.37 -6.15 -1.10
CA MET A 145 -6.97 -6.98 -2.13
C MET A 145 -8.44 -7.32 -1.80
N THR A 146 -8.73 -7.70 -0.56
CA THR A 146 -10.13 -7.97 -0.17
C THR A 146 -10.97 -6.69 -0.11
N ASP A 147 -10.38 -5.53 0.21
CA ASP A 147 -11.08 -4.24 0.15
C ASP A 147 -11.46 -3.86 -1.29
N MET A 148 -10.62 -4.21 -2.26
CA MET A 148 -10.85 -3.93 -3.68
C MET A 148 -11.81 -4.93 -4.34
N TYR A 149 -11.72 -6.22 -3.99
CA TYR A 149 -12.39 -7.31 -4.71
C TYR A 149 -13.43 -8.07 -3.89
N GLY A 150 -13.55 -7.81 -2.58
CA GLY A 150 -14.42 -8.56 -1.69
C GLY A 150 -13.87 -9.96 -1.40
N PRO A 151 -14.56 -11.06 -1.78
CA PRO A 151 -14.05 -12.42 -1.59
C PRO A 151 -12.75 -12.66 -2.36
N ILE A 152 -11.76 -13.27 -1.68
CA ILE A 152 -10.46 -13.63 -2.27
C ILE A 152 -10.00 -15.02 -1.81
N PRO A 153 -9.09 -15.70 -2.55
CA PRO A 153 -8.40 -16.87 -2.03
C PRO A 153 -7.45 -16.45 -0.89
N TYR A 154 -7.63 -16.98 0.32
CA TYR A 154 -6.82 -16.59 1.48
C TYR A 154 -6.43 -17.76 2.37
N SER A 155 -7.40 -18.43 3.02
CA SER A 155 -7.14 -19.42 4.06
C SER A 155 -6.61 -20.76 3.53
N LYS A 156 -6.88 -21.09 2.28
CA LYS A 156 -6.57 -22.38 1.65
C LYS A 156 -5.49 -22.31 0.57
N VAL A 157 -4.88 -21.15 0.39
CA VAL A 157 -3.85 -20.98 -0.67
C VAL A 157 -2.60 -21.78 -0.37
N ILE A 158 -2.26 -21.97 0.90
CA ILE A 158 -1.17 -22.86 1.35
C ILE A 158 -1.84 -24.04 2.04
N ASP A 159 -1.61 -25.24 1.51
CA ASP A 159 -2.14 -26.48 2.09
C ASP A 159 -1.33 -26.96 3.30
N GLU A 160 -1.78 -28.06 3.95
CA GLU A 160 -1.10 -28.64 5.11
C GLU A 160 0.30 -29.18 4.79
N GLN A 161 0.59 -29.46 3.54
CA GLN A 161 1.88 -29.91 3.02
C GLN A 161 2.78 -28.73 2.62
N GLY A 162 2.26 -27.49 2.69
CA GLY A 162 2.96 -26.28 2.32
C GLY A 162 2.96 -25.97 0.84
N SER A 163 2.16 -26.64 0.01
CA SER A 163 2.06 -26.33 -1.41
C SER A 163 1.20 -25.10 -1.63
N VAL A 164 1.63 -24.22 -2.52
CA VAL A 164 0.87 -23.01 -2.90
C VAL A 164 -0.03 -23.32 -4.11
N SER A 165 -1.32 -23.04 -3.99
CA SER A 165 -2.29 -23.13 -5.08
C SER A 165 -3.27 -21.97 -5.00
N LEU A 166 -3.42 -21.23 -6.10
CA LEU A 166 -4.47 -20.21 -6.25
C LEU A 166 -5.79 -20.78 -6.77
N ASN A 167 -5.79 -22.05 -7.20
CA ASN A 167 -7.00 -22.75 -7.63
C ASN A 167 -7.74 -23.36 -6.43
N VAL A 168 -8.19 -22.49 -5.54
CA VAL A 168 -8.92 -22.82 -4.31
C VAL A 168 -10.22 -22.02 -4.23
N PRO A 169 -11.23 -22.47 -3.45
CA PRO A 169 -12.41 -21.67 -3.19
C PRO A 169 -12.04 -20.31 -2.54
N TYR A 170 -12.73 -19.25 -2.93
CA TYR A 170 -12.59 -17.94 -2.31
C TYR A 170 -13.22 -17.95 -0.93
N ASP A 171 -12.54 -17.34 0.02
CA ASP A 171 -13.10 -17.02 1.33
C ASP A 171 -13.96 -15.76 1.20
N SER A 172 -15.08 -15.69 1.92
CA SER A 172 -15.85 -14.45 2.02
C SER A 172 -15.01 -13.32 2.65
N GLN A 173 -15.29 -12.08 2.31
CA GLN A 173 -14.57 -10.93 2.90
C GLN A 173 -14.63 -10.96 4.42
N GLU A 174 -15.78 -11.32 5.02
CA GLU A 174 -15.93 -11.51 6.46
C GLU A 174 -14.95 -12.55 7.01
N ALA A 175 -14.85 -13.72 6.36
CA ALA A 175 -13.92 -14.77 6.78
C ALA A 175 -12.45 -14.33 6.65
N VAL A 176 -12.11 -13.61 5.58
CA VAL A 176 -10.78 -13.05 5.36
C VAL A 176 -10.43 -12.06 6.47
N TYR A 177 -11.30 -11.10 6.78
CA TYR A 177 -11.09 -10.12 7.85
C TYR A 177 -10.91 -10.78 9.21
N LYS A 178 -11.78 -11.74 9.59
CA LYS A 178 -11.66 -12.47 10.85
C LYS A 178 -10.32 -13.22 10.96
N GLN A 179 -9.90 -13.87 9.87
CA GLN A 179 -8.62 -14.57 9.85
C GLN A 179 -7.44 -13.59 9.95
N MET A 180 -7.47 -12.47 9.23
CA MET A 180 -6.43 -11.45 9.29
C MET A 180 -6.31 -10.82 10.68
N LEU A 181 -7.41 -10.51 11.34
CA LEU A 181 -7.40 -9.97 12.72
C LEU A 181 -6.77 -10.97 13.69
N LYS A 182 -7.12 -12.25 13.60
CA LYS A 182 -6.49 -13.31 14.39
C LYS A 182 -4.97 -13.38 14.12
N GLU A 183 -4.56 -13.31 12.87
CA GLU A 183 -3.13 -13.32 12.49
C GLU A 183 -2.39 -12.09 13.02
N LEU A 184 -3.02 -10.92 13.04
CA LEU A 184 -2.45 -9.71 13.63
C LEU A 184 -2.33 -9.80 15.15
N ASP A 185 -3.25 -10.52 15.84
CA ASP A 185 -3.11 -10.80 17.27
C ASP A 185 -1.89 -11.70 17.55
N GLU A 186 -1.72 -12.75 16.77
CA GLU A 186 -0.54 -13.62 16.84
C GLU A 186 0.76 -12.84 16.58
N VAL A 187 0.78 -12.02 15.54
CA VAL A 187 1.91 -11.12 15.19
C VAL A 187 2.22 -10.17 16.34
N SER A 188 1.21 -9.47 16.84
CA SER A 188 1.37 -8.49 17.92
C SER A 188 1.93 -9.15 19.19
N SER A 189 1.51 -10.37 19.50
CA SER A 189 2.04 -11.13 20.65
C SER A 189 3.53 -11.41 20.49
N VAL A 190 3.94 -11.94 19.33
CA VAL A 190 5.37 -12.23 19.06
C VAL A 190 6.22 -10.96 19.06
N LEU A 191 5.76 -9.89 18.40
CA LEU A 191 6.52 -8.63 18.34
C LEU A 191 6.66 -7.99 19.72
N LYS A 192 5.61 -8.04 20.55
CA LYS A 192 5.62 -7.50 21.93
C LYS A 192 6.65 -8.18 22.82
N GLU A 193 6.86 -9.48 22.65
CA GLU A 193 7.87 -10.23 23.40
C GLU A 193 9.30 -9.97 22.93
N ASN A 194 9.47 -9.34 21.76
CA ASN A 194 10.74 -9.16 21.07
C ASN A 194 11.08 -7.69 20.74
N LEU A 195 10.51 -6.70 21.43
CA LEU A 195 10.65 -5.26 21.10
C LEU A 195 12.10 -4.75 21.03
N THR A 196 13.05 -5.41 21.70
CA THR A 196 14.45 -5.00 21.73
C THR A 196 15.37 -5.88 20.88
N ILE A 197 14.85 -6.92 20.26
CA ILE A 197 15.64 -7.91 19.51
C ILE A 197 15.36 -7.73 18.03
N GLY A 198 16.15 -6.90 17.35
CA GLY A 198 16.23 -6.96 15.89
C GLY A 198 17.32 -7.94 15.46
N SER A 199 17.02 -8.97 14.65
CA SER A 199 18.08 -9.76 14.05
C SER A 199 18.91 -8.88 13.11
N GLU A 200 20.24 -9.13 13.03
CA GLU A 200 21.11 -8.35 12.14
C GLU A 200 20.73 -8.55 10.67
N ALA A 201 20.29 -9.75 10.31
CA ALA A 201 19.72 -10.05 9.00
C ALA A 201 18.51 -9.18 8.67
N PHE A 202 17.64 -8.95 9.65
CA PHE A 202 16.45 -8.15 9.50
C PHE A 202 16.78 -6.68 9.25
N ARG A 203 17.75 -6.10 9.98
CA ARG A 203 18.17 -4.70 9.80
C ARG A 203 18.64 -4.38 8.39
N LYS A 204 19.37 -5.32 7.76
CA LYS A 204 19.95 -5.13 6.43
C LYS A 204 18.90 -5.11 5.30
N PHE A 205 17.77 -5.76 5.50
CA PHE A 205 16.73 -5.97 4.49
C PHE A 205 15.39 -5.32 4.83
N ASP A 206 15.30 -4.64 5.97
CA ASP A 206 14.13 -3.86 6.35
C ASP A 206 14.28 -2.42 5.86
N ASP A 207 13.68 -2.15 4.72
CA ASP A 207 13.70 -0.83 4.10
C ASP A 207 12.64 0.14 4.67
N VAL A 208 11.87 -0.31 5.69
CA VAL A 208 10.82 0.49 6.34
C VAL A 208 11.30 1.03 7.68
N TYR A 209 11.69 0.15 8.61
CA TYR A 209 12.03 0.51 9.98
C TYR A 209 13.45 0.11 10.40
N TYR A 210 14.25 -0.43 9.47
CA TYR A 210 15.66 -0.83 9.72
C TYR A 210 15.84 -1.77 10.91
N GLY A 211 14.91 -2.71 11.07
CA GLY A 211 14.90 -3.72 12.13
C GLY A 211 14.36 -3.24 13.47
N ASP A 212 13.72 -2.09 13.53
CA ASP A 212 13.05 -1.62 14.75
C ASP A 212 11.71 -2.36 14.94
N VAL A 213 11.75 -3.41 15.77
CA VAL A 213 10.59 -4.25 16.07
C VAL A 213 9.50 -3.45 16.81
N SER A 214 9.87 -2.42 17.57
CA SER A 214 8.88 -1.60 18.29
C SER A 214 8.00 -0.80 17.33
N LYS A 215 8.56 -0.32 16.23
CA LYS A 215 7.81 0.36 15.17
C LYS A 215 6.95 -0.60 14.38
N TRP A 216 7.45 -1.81 14.08
CA TRP A 216 6.65 -2.88 13.49
C TRP A 216 5.46 -3.29 14.37
N TYR A 217 5.64 -3.32 15.67
CA TYR A 217 4.54 -3.56 16.62
C TYR A 217 3.46 -2.47 16.56
N LYS A 218 3.88 -1.19 16.53
CA LYS A 218 2.95 -0.07 16.35
C LYS A 218 2.23 -0.12 14.99
N PHE A 219 2.95 -0.48 13.92
CA PHE A 219 2.35 -0.65 12.59
C PHE A 219 1.30 -1.77 12.58
N ALA A 220 1.58 -2.93 13.18
CA ALA A 220 0.62 -4.03 13.28
C ALA A 220 -0.67 -3.62 13.99
N ASN A 221 -0.56 -2.92 15.13
CA ASN A 221 -1.73 -2.41 15.86
C ASN A 221 -2.46 -1.31 15.08
N SER A 222 -1.75 -0.44 14.37
CA SER A 222 -2.36 0.59 13.50
C SER A 222 -3.11 -0.03 12.33
N LEU A 223 -2.61 -1.14 11.78
CA LEU A 223 -3.33 -1.90 10.76
C LEU A 223 -4.59 -2.56 11.31
N LYS A 224 -4.56 -3.09 12.56
CA LYS A 224 -5.76 -3.57 13.26
C LYS A 224 -6.80 -2.46 13.41
N LEU A 225 -6.38 -1.27 13.84
CA LEU A 225 -7.26 -0.11 13.96
C LEU A 225 -7.88 0.29 12.61
N ARG A 226 -7.08 0.35 11.54
CA ARG A 226 -7.58 0.62 10.17
C ARG A 226 -8.65 -0.38 9.76
N MET A 227 -8.41 -1.67 9.97
CA MET A 227 -9.36 -2.73 9.66
C MET A 227 -10.62 -2.65 10.51
N ALA A 228 -10.49 -2.35 11.81
CA ALA A 228 -11.62 -2.18 12.72
C ALA A 228 -12.55 -1.06 12.27
N ILE A 229 -12.03 0.12 11.95
CA ILE A 229 -12.86 1.24 11.47
C ILE A 229 -13.59 0.88 10.18
N ARG A 230 -13.00 0.09 9.27
CA ARG A 230 -13.68 -0.39 8.05
C ARG A 230 -14.84 -1.36 8.33
N MET A 231 -14.86 -2.02 9.49
CA MET A 231 -15.91 -2.96 9.87
C MET A 231 -17.10 -2.30 10.59
N VAL A 232 -17.03 -1.02 10.88
CA VAL A 232 -17.96 -0.30 11.80
C VAL A 232 -19.45 -0.46 11.44
N TYR A 233 -19.78 -0.59 10.17
CA TYR A 233 -21.17 -0.74 9.71
C TYR A 233 -21.64 -2.19 9.56
N VAL A 234 -20.72 -3.15 9.54
CA VAL A 234 -21.05 -4.58 9.33
C VAL A 234 -20.91 -5.41 10.61
N ASP A 235 -19.98 -5.05 11.49
CA ASP A 235 -19.78 -5.68 12.81
C ASP A 235 -19.28 -4.64 13.82
N PRO A 236 -20.16 -3.71 14.27
CA PRO A 236 -19.77 -2.61 15.14
C PRO A 236 -19.21 -3.06 16.50
N THR A 237 -19.67 -4.20 17.02
CA THR A 237 -19.20 -4.73 18.31
C THR A 237 -17.76 -5.21 18.23
N THR A 238 -17.43 -6.02 17.24
CA THR A 238 -16.06 -6.47 17.01
C THR A 238 -15.16 -5.29 16.61
N ALA A 239 -15.66 -4.37 15.79
CA ALA A 239 -14.93 -3.16 15.38
C ALA A 239 -14.51 -2.34 16.61
N GLN A 240 -15.42 -2.05 17.53
CA GLN A 240 -15.12 -1.31 18.76
C GLN A 240 -14.06 -2.00 19.60
N GLN A 241 -14.24 -3.30 19.87
CA GLN A 241 -13.30 -4.06 20.71
C GLN A 241 -11.89 -4.07 20.11
N VAL A 242 -11.78 -4.42 18.82
CA VAL A 242 -10.49 -4.47 18.12
C VAL A 242 -9.81 -3.11 18.07
N ALA A 243 -10.58 -2.03 17.83
CA ALA A 243 -10.05 -0.68 17.81
C ALA A 243 -9.48 -0.25 19.17
N GLN A 244 -10.22 -0.49 20.24
CA GLN A 244 -9.79 -0.15 21.62
C GLN A 244 -8.54 -0.96 22.00
N ASP A 245 -8.55 -2.27 21.77
CA ASP A 245 -7.40 -3.15 22.05
C ASP A 245 -6.14 -2.72 21.27
N ALA A 246 -6.31 -2.30 20.02
CA ALA A 246 -5.21 -1.82 19.19
C ALA A 246 -4.62 -0.51 19.75
N VAL A 247 -5.45 0.44 20.14
CA VAL A 247 -5.00 1.72 20.70
C VAL A 247 -4.33 1.51 22.08
N ASP A 248 -4.88 0.66 22.94
CA ASP A 248 -4.31 0.32 24.24
C ASP A 248 -2.96 -0.41 24.12
N ALA A 249 -2.77 -1.21 23.07
CA ALA A 249 -1.51 -1.87 22.77
C ALA A 249 -0.42 -0.89 22.26
N GLY A 250 -0.82 0.22 21.67
CA GLY A 250 0.03 1.26 21.11
C GLY A 250 0.07 1.25 19.59
N VAL A 251 -0.35 2.36 19.00
CA VAL A 251 -0.41 2.61 17.56
C VAL A 251 0.60 3.69 17.15
N ILE A 252 0.73 3.96 15.86
CA ILE A 252 1.53 5.07 15.33
C ILE A 252 0.85 6.39 15.72
N THR A 253 1.56 7.24 16.49
CA THR A 253 1.07 8.56 16.92
C THR A 253 2.06 9.68 16.66
N ASP A 254 3.22 9.38 16.09
CA ASP A 254 4.30 10.32 15.81
C ASP A 254 4.81 10.10 14.38
N ASN A 255 5.14 11.17 13.66
CA ASN A 255 5.68 11.11 12.30
C ASN A 255 7.02 10.35 12.21
N ALA A 256 7.78 10.26 13.31
CA ALA A 256 8.98 9.43 13.38
C ALA A 256 8.70 7.92 13.26
N ASP A 257 7.45 7.50 13.48
CA ASP A 257 7.00 6.12 13.40
C ASP A 257 6.23 5.80 12.10
N ASN A 258 6.14 6.77 11.18
CA ASN A 258 5.48 6.56 9.89
C ASN A 258 6.06 5.34 9.16
N ALA A 259 5.18 4.49 8.65
CA ALA A 259 5.55 3.36 7.82
C ALA A 259 5.80 3.85 6.38
N GLU A 260 7.06 3.96 6.02
CA GLU A 260 7.51 4.43 4.71
C GLU A 260 8.62 3.51 4.21
N MET A 261 8.40 2.84 3.08
CA MET A 261 9.45 2.02 2.46
C MET A 261 10.41 2.91 1.69
N LYS A 262 11.68 2.91 2.06
CA LYS A 262 12.76 3.58 1.33
C LYS A 262 13.28 2.67 0.23
N VAL A 263 13.57 3.24 -0.91
CA VAL A 263 14.04 2.54 -2.11
C VAL A 263 15.20 3.30 -2.73
N GLU A 264 16.05 2.62 -3.46
CA GLU A 264 17.13 3.26 -4.23
C GLU A 264 16.56 4.15 -5.34
N GLU A 265 15.49 3.69 -6.01
CA GLU A 265 14.79 4.42 -7.05
C GLU A 265 13.27 4.21 -6.91
N ASN A 266 12.54 5.29 -6.67
CA ASN A 266 11.08 5.24 -6.69
C ASN A 266 10.55 5.19 -8.12
N ARG A 267 10.17 4.00 -8.56
CA ARG A 267 9.69 3.74 -9.92
C ARG A 267 8.29 4.34 -10.18
N ALA A 268 7.50 4.66 -9.13
CA ALA A 268 6.23 5.37 -9.30
C ALA A 268 6.42 6.76 -9.92
N ALA A 269 7.59 7.40 -9.74
CA ALA A 269 7.93 8.65 -10.40
C ALA A 269 7.84 8.56 -11.94
N MET A 270 8.10 7.39 -12.54
CA MET A 270 7.96 7.16 -13.98
C MET A 270 6.52 7.29 -14.44
N VAL A 271 5.55 6.82 -13.65
CA VAL A 271 4.10 6.86 -13.97
C VAL A 271 3.60 8.29 -14.13
N PHE A 272 4.04 9.20 -13.26
CA PHE A 272 3.60 10.60 -13.25
C PHE A 272 4.47 11.52 -14.11
N ASN A 273 5.77 11.33 -14.09
CA ASN A 273 6.74 12.21 -14.76
C ASN A 273 7.18 11.71 -16.14
N GLY A 274 7.47 10.42 -16.26
CA GLY A 274 7.94 9.81 -17.50
C GLY A 274 6.81 9.55 -18.49
N TRP A 275 5.87 8.71 -18.09
CA TRP A 275 4.73 8.35 -18.96
C TRP A 275 3.66 9.43 -19.00
N SER A 276 3.52 10.22 -17.95
CA SER A 276 2.48 11.27 -17.85
C SER A 276 1.05 10.74 -17.99
N ASP A 277 0.80 9.51 -17.55
CA ASP A 277 -0.48 8.82 -17.72
C ASP A 277 -1.55 9.26 -16.71
N HIS A 278 -1.14 9.95 -15.65
CA HIS A 278 -2.03 10.36 -14.55
C HIS A 278 -1.80 11.80 -14.13
N ARG A 279 -2.87 12.42 -13.65
CA ARG A 279 -2.88 13.75 -13.02
C ARG A 279 -3.68 13.70 -11.73
N MET A 280 -3.53 14.72 -10.92
CA MET A 280 -4.32 14.84 -9.69
C MET A 280 -5.81 14.91 -10.00
N GLY A 281 -6.62 14.20 -9.19
CA GLY A 281 -8.07 14.20 -9.33
C GLY A 281 -8.69 15.54 -8.96
N ALA A 282 -9.74 15.93 -9.69
CA ALA A 282 -10.50 17.13 -9.41
C ALA A 282 -11.15 17.08 -8.02
N ASP A 283 -11.58 15.90 -7.59
CA ASP A 283 -12.25 15.70 -6.30
C ASP A 283 -11.34 16.15 -5.15
N LEU A 284 -10.11 15.67 -5.07
CA LEU A 284 -9.14 16.09 -4.06
C LEU A 284 -8.83 17.59 -4.15
N LEU A 285 -8.55 18.09 -5.36
CA LEU A 285 -8.13 19.49 -5.52
C LEU A 285 -9.25 20.50 -5.29
N CYS A 286 -10.53 20.14 -5.50
CA CYS A 286 -11.66 21.01 -5.13
C CYS A 286 -11.72 21.25 -3.61
N TYR A 287 -11.47 20.23 -2.80
CA TYR A 287 -11.36 20.40 -1.35
C TYR A 287 -10.15 21.25 -0.97
N MET A 288 -8.96 20.86 -1.42
CA MET A 288 -7.72 21.55 -1.03
C MET A 288 -7.66 23.01 -1.53
N ASN A 289 -8.18 23.29 -2.72
CA ASN A 289 -8.28 24.66 -3.26
C ASN A 289 -9.30 25.48 -2.49
N GLY A 290 -10.48 24.94 -2.25
CA GLY A 290 -11.53 25.62 -1.50
C GLY A 290 -11.10 25.94 -0.07
N TYR A 291 -10.43 25.02 0.59
CA TYR A 291 -9.87 25.22 1.93
C TYR A 291 -8.62 26.09 1.95
N GLN A 292 -8.06 26.45 0.79
CA GLN A 292 -6.77 27.16 0.67
C GLN A 292 -5.63 26.41 1.39
N ASP A 293 -5.64 25.09 1.28
CA ASP A 293 -4.72 24.19 1.98
C ASP A 293 -3.27 24.45 1.56
N PRO A 294 -2.37 24.87 2.47
CA PRO A 294 -0.99 25.20 2.13
C PRO A 294 -0.16 23.96 1.75
N ARG A 295 -0.61 22.73 2.09
CA ARG A 295 0.06 21.49 1.71
C ARG A 295 0.07 21.27 0.19
N ARG A 296 -0.85 21.92 -0.56
CA ARG A 296 -0.87 21.85 -2.04
C ARG A 296 0.48 22.19 -2.65
N GLU A 297 1.15 23.21 -2.15
CA GLU A 297 2.45 23.67 -2.67
C GLU A 297 3.58 22.67 -2.39
N LYS A 298 3.41 21.77 -1.43
CA LYS A 298 4.34 20.70 -1.09
C LYS A 298 4.04 19.40 -1.82
N MET A 299 2.78 19.20 -2.18
CA MET A 299 2.29 17.93 -2.72
C MET A 299 2.17 17.94 -4.25
N PHE A 300 1.87 19.10 -4.87
CA PHE A 300 1.48 19.17 -6.28
C PHE A 300 2.20 20.26 -7.06
N THR A 301 2.40 20.01 -8.35
CA THR A 301 2.91 21.03 -9.28
C THR A 301 1.79 22.03 -9.61
N GLN A 302 2.17 23.30 -9.73
CA GLN A 302 1.27 24.32 -10.25
C GLN A 302 1.16 24.24 -11.78
N VAL A 303 0.03 24.67 -12.31
CA VAL A 303 -0.26 24.81 -13.74
C VAL A 303 -0.90 26.17 -14.02
N GLU A 304 -0.97 26.59 -15.31
CA GLU A 304 -1.69 27.78 -15.69
C GLU A 304 -3.20 27.54 -15.60
N ILE A 305 -3.88 28.33 -14.75
CA ILE A 305 -5.33 28.32 -14.63
C ILE A 305 -5.89 29.72 -14.98
N THR A 306 -7.19 29.81 -15.22
CA THR A 306 -7.87 31.11 -15.46
C THR A 306 -8.73 31.45 -14.24
N GLU A 307 -8.42 32.54 -13.59
CA GLU A 307 -9.22 33.11 -12.50
C GLU A 307 -9.82 34.46 -12.88
N THR A 308 -10.86 34.86 -12.15
CA THR A 308 -11.45 36.20 -12.32
C THR A 308 -10.77 37.16 -11.35
N VAL A 309 -9.90 38.02 -11.88
CA VAL A 309 -9.20 39.05 -11.11
C VAL A 309 -9.73 40.42 -11.53
N GLY A 310 -10.31 41.17 -10.60
CA GLY A 310 -10.90 42.48 -10.90
C GLY A 310 -12.04 42.44 -11.92
N GLY A 311 -12.80 41.32 -11.96
CA GLY A 311 -13.91 41.10 -12.90
C GLY A 311 -13.46 40.66 -14.31
N LYS A 312 -12.18 40.34 -14.53
CA LYS A 312 -11.63 39.90 -15.82
C LYS A 312 -11.01 38.54 -15.73
N PRO A 313 -11.20 37.65 -16.74
CA PRO A 313 -10.45 36.40 -16.83
C PRO A 313 -8.94 36.70 -16.93
N THR A 314 -8.18 36.12 -16.00
CA THR A 314 -6.75 36.36 -15.90
C THR A 314 -6.04 35.00 -15.74
N LYS A 315 -4.95 34.79 -16.49
CA LYS A 315 -4.12 33.62 -16.35
C LYS A 315 -3.22 33.77 -15.12
N VAL A 316 -3.27 32.79 -14.24
CA VAL A 316 -2.47 32.73 -13.00
C VAL A 316 -1.89 31.34 -12.82
N SER A 317 -0.87 31.21 -11.99
CA SER A 317 -0.36 29.92 -11.54
C SER A 317 -1.24 29.37 -10.40
N GLY A 318 -1.66 28.13 -10.51
CA GLY A 318 -2.55 27.51 -9.51
C GLY A 318 -2.60 26.00 -9.63
N PHE A 319 -3.58 25.37 -9.01
CA PHE A 319 -3.73 23.92 -8.98
C PHE A 319 -5.03 23.51 -9.65
N ALA A 320 -4.95 22.64 -10.66
CA ALA A 320 -6.10 22.09 -11.37
C ALA A 320 -6.04 20.55 -11.37
N GLY A 321 -7.14 19.90 -10.99
CA GLY A 321 -7.31 18.45 -11.08
C GLY A 321 -8.06 18.04 -12.33
N ILE A 322 -7.78 16.86 -12.86
CA ILE A 322 -8.55 16.24 -13.93
C ILE A 322 -9.82 15.62 -13.34
N ARG A 323 -10.97 15.87 -13.91
CA ARG A 323 -12.19 15.16 -13.50
C ARG A 323 -12.08 13.69 -13.88
N ILE A 324 -12.31 12.80 -12.91
CA ILE A 324 -12.20 11.36 -13.09
C ILE A 324 -13.31 10.86 -14.00
N GLY A 325 -12.97 9.95 -14.92
CA GLY A 325 -13.95 9.34 -15.85
C GLY A 325 -14.26 10.15 -17.10
N ILE A 326 -13.59 11.27 -17.35
CA ILE A 326 -13.81 12.04 -18.59
C ILE A 326 -13.19 11.35 -19.82
N ASP A 327 -13.71 11.69 -20.99
CA ASP A 327 -13.10 11.29 -22.25
C ASP A 327 -11.94 12.21 -22.62
N VAL A 328 -10.73 11.66 -22.58
CA VAL A 328 -9.52 12.32 -23.07
C VAL A 328 -9.36 12.00 -24.55
N VAL A 329 -9.56 13.01 -25.39
CA VAL A 329 -9.47 12.86 -26.87
C VAL A 329 -8.04 12.92 -27.37
N ASN A 330 -7.18 13.69 -26.67
CA ASN A 330 -5.77 13.87 -27.01
C ASN A 330 -4.97 14.07 -25.72
N LYS A 331 -4.05 13.18 -25.45
CA LYS A 331 -3.20 13.21 -24.26
C LYS A 331 -2.36 14.48 -24.18
N GLU A 332 -1.73 14.88 -25.29
CA GLU A 332 -0.84 16.04 -25.33
C GLU A 332 -1.57 17.36 -25.01
N SER A 333 -2.89 17.41 -25.27
CA SER A 333 -3.69 18.60 -24.98
C SER A 333 -4.02 18.77 -23.49
N VAL A 334 -3.82 17.74 -22.69
CA VAL A 334 -4.26 17.71 -21.28
C VAL A 334 -3.10 17.58 -20.28
N ILE A 335 -1.96 16.97 -20.65
CA ILE A 335 -0.90 16.65 -19.70
C ILE A 335 -0.30 17.85 -18.96
N ASP A 336 -0.27 19.03 -19.58
CA ASP A 336 0.25 20.27 -18.97
C ASP A 336 -0.85 21.17 -18.42
N ARG A 337 -2.10 20.71 -18.44
CA ARG A 337 -3.26 21.49 -17.98
C ARG A 337 -3.72 21.11 -16.57
N TYR A 338 -3.22 19.99 -16.04
CA TYR A 338 -3.58 19.50 -14.71
C TYR A 338 -2.34 19.24 -13.88
N SER A 339 -2.46 19.49 -12.58
CA SER A 339 -1.42 19.26 -11.59
C SER A 339 -1.04 17.78 -11.50
N LYS A 340 0.22 17.51 -11.20
CA LYS A 340 0.73 16.17 -10.89
C LYS A 340 1.37 16.15 -9.50
N PRO A 341 1.53 14.99 -8.86
CA PRO A 341 2.20 14.92 -7.58
C PRO A 341 3.67 15.31 -7.71
N ILE A 342 4.20 15.97 -6.69
CA ILE A 342 5.64 16.20 -6.54
C ILE A 342 6.25 14.91 -6.01
N ILE A 343 6.72 14.08 -6.92
CA ILE A 343 7.37 12.80 -6.64
C ILE A 343 8.69 12.73 -7.40
N SER A 344 9.74 12.27 -6.72
CA SER A 344 11.06 12.05 -7.28
C SER A 344 11.48 10.59 -7.13
N THR A 345 12.58 10.22 -7.78
CA THR A 345 13.18 8.89 -7.59
C THR A 345 13.68 8.63 -6.18
N ALA A 346 13.88 9.67 -5.36
CA ALA A 346 14.28 9.57 -3.96
C ALA A 346 13.09 9.54 -2.98
N SER A 347 11.86 9.74 -3.44
CA SER A 347 10.68 9.72 -2.57
C SER A 347 10.43 8.31 -2.02
N PRO A 348 10.12 8.13 -0.72
CA PRO A 348 9.72 6.82 -0.19
C PRO A 348 8.32 6.43 -0.66
N TYR A 349 7.95 5.16 -0.48
CA TYR A 349 6.58 4.68 -0.63
C TYR A 349 5.86 4.72 0.74
N PRO A 350 4.89 5.62 0.95
CA PRO A 350 4.14 5.68 2.20
C PRO A 350 3.13 4.53 2.28
N TRP A 351 3.07 3.86 3.46
CA TRP A 351 2.10 2.80 3.75
C TRP A 351 1.04 3.24 4.75
N MET A 352 1.48 3.95 5.79
CA MET A 352 0.64 4.45 6.88
C MET A 352 1.37 5.56 7.62
N ASN A 353 0.68 6.65 7.94
CA ASN A 353 1.26 7.75 8.68
C ASN A 353 0.50 8.05 9.98
N ALA A 354 1.13 8.81 10.87
CA ALA A 354 0.55 9.20 12.16
C ALA A 354 -0.75 9.99 12.00
N ALA A 355 -0.85 10.84 10.98
CA ALA A 355 -2.07 11.61 10.72
C ALA A 355 -3.25 10.69 10.41
N GLU A 356 -3.09 9.70 9.51
CA GLU A 356 -4.14 8.71 9.23
C GLU A 356 -4.59 7.98 10.50
N VAL A 357 -3.62 7.44 11.25
CA VAL A 357 -3.92 6.67 12.46
C VAL A 357 -4.65 7.53 13.49
N THR A 358 -4.29 8.81 13.61
CA THR A 358 -4.94 9.73 14.53
C THR A 358 -6.35 10.12 14.06
N PHE A 359 -6.59 10.24 12.74
CA PHE A 359 -7.95 10.38 12.19
C PHE A 359 -8.80 9.13 12.46
N LEU A 360 -8.26 7.93 12.33
CA LEU A 360 -8.98 6.70 12.69
C LEU A 360 -9.36 6.67 14.18
N ARG A 361 -8.49 7.17 15.06
CA ARG A 361 -8.80 7.36 16.49
C ARG A 361 -9.89 8.42 16.70
N ALA A 362 -9.83 9.53 15.97
CA ALA A 362 -10.86 10.57 16.02
C ALA A 362 -12.24 10.03 15.62
N GLU A 363 -12.31 9.22 14.55
CA GLU A 363 -13.56 8.56 14.16
C GLU A 363 -14.08 7.60 15.23
N GLY A 364 -13.23 6.75 15.80
CA GLY A 364 -13.61 5.86 16.90
C GLY A 364 -14.10 6.64 18.13
N ALA A 365 -13.41 7.72 18.50
CA ALA A 365 -13.82 8.59 19.62
C ALA A 365 -15.17 9.27 19.36
N LEU A 366 -15.44 9.73 18.13
CA LEU A 366 -16.72 10.32 17.73
C LEU A 366 -17.87 9.28 17.82
N ARG A 367 -17.57 8.01 17.66
CA ARG A 367 -18.50 6.88 17.85
C ARG A 367 -18.65 6.47 19.32
N GLY A 368 -17.98 7.15 20.25
CA GLY A 368 -18.03 6.87 21.70
C GLY A 368 -17.06 5.79 22.17
N TRP A 369 -16.05 5.44 21.38
CA TRP A 369 -15.04 4.43 21.75
C TRP A 369 -13.88 5.06 22.53
N ALA A 370 -13.22 4.27 23.38
CA ALA A 370 -12.03 4.70 24.11
C ALA A 370 -10.80 4.70 23.18
N MET A 371 -10.46 5.87 22.62
CA MET A 371 -9.41 6.03 21.61
C MET A 371 -8.18 6.84 22.10
N GLY A 372 -8.05 7.03 23.43
CA GLY A 372 -6.93 7.76 24.01
C GLY A 372 -7.01 9.29 23.86
N GLY A 373 -8.18 9.84 23.54
CA GLY A 373 -8.47 11.26 23.44
C GLY A 373 -9.93 11.50 23.04
N ASP A 374 -10.40 12.73 23.12
CA ASP A 374 -11.70 13.10 22.56
C ASP A 374 -11.61 13.35 21.05
N ALA A 375 -12.74 13.22 20.36
CA ALA A 375 -12.79 13.25 18.91
C ALA A 375 -12.23 14.54 18.30
N LYS A 376 -12.56 15.69 18.89
CA LYS A 376 -12.08 17.01 18.41
C LYS A 376 -10.59 17.15 18.55
N SER A 377 -10.06 16.85 19.74
CA SER A 377 -8.61 16.95 20.00
C SER A 377 -7.81 16.04 19.07
N LEU A 378 -8.29 14.80 18.85
CA LEU A 378 -7.66 13.87 17.92
C LEU A 378 -7.76 14.34 16.46
N TYR A 379 -8.89 14.92 16.05
CA TYR A 379 -9.04 15.50 14.72
C TYR A 379 -8.04 16.65 14.48
N GLU A 380 -7.92 17.59 15.44
CA GLU A 380 -7.00 18.72 15.34
C GLU A 380 -5.53 18.25 15.41
N GLU A 381 -5.21 17.24 16.22
CA GLU A 381 -3.90 16.58 16.28
C GLU A 381 -3.54 15.92 14.93
N ALA A 382 -4.48 15.21 14.30
CA ALA A 382 -4.23 14.59 13.00
C ALA A 382 -3.91 15.60 11.91
N ILE A 383 -4.59 16.76 11.90
CA ILE A 383 -4.27 17.87 11.01
C ILE A 383 -2.85 18.39 11.30
N ALA A 384 -2.50 18.59 12.59
CA ALA A 384 -1.18 19.08 12.97
C ALA A 384 -0.06 18.12 12.54
N LEU A 385 -0.24 16.81 12.74
CA LEU A 385 0.70 15.76 12.29
C LEU A 385 0.88 15.79 10.76
N SER A 386 -0.21 15.96 10.01
CA SER A 386 -0.12 16.07 8.55
C SER A 386 0.62 17.34 8.11
N PHE A 387 0.43 18.48 8.77
CA PHE A 387 1.17 19.70 8.46
C PHE A 387 2.66 19.54 8.79
N GLU A 388 2.98 18.98 9.94
CA GLU A 388 4.36 18.68 10.35
C GLU A 388 5.07 17.76 9.35
N GLN A 389 4.41 16.71 8.87
CA GLN A 389 4.94 15.78 7.85
C GLN A 389 5.39 16.53 6.58
N TYR A 390 4.70 17.60 6.20
CA TYR A 390 5.05 18.45 5.05
C TYR A 390 5.94 19.64 5.42
N GLY A 391 6.44 19.72 6.65
CA GLY A 391 7.32 20.80 7.13
C GLY A 391 6.64 22.15 7.23
N LEU A 392 5.32 22.16 7.49
CA LEU A 392 4.53 23.38 7.70
C LEU A 392 4.43 23.71 9.19
N PRO A 393 4.36 25.02 9.56
CA PRO A 393 4.31 25.44 10.96
C PRO A 393 3.04 24.99 11.69
N ALA A 394 3.14 24.71 12.99
CA ALA A 394 1.98 24.39 13.84
C ALA A 394 0.93 25.52 13.89
N THR A 395 1.35 26.79 13.73
CA THR A 395 0.42 27.92 13.61
C THR A 395 -0.48 27.85 12.40
N ASP A 396 0.03 27.35 11.29
CA ASP A 396 -0.73 27.18 10.05
C ASP A 396 -1.72 26.01 10.19
N ALA A 397 -1.30 24.92 10.87
CA ALA A 397 -2.17 23.80 11.19
C ALA A 397 -3.36 24.24 12.06
N LEU A 398 -3.10 25.01 13.11
CA LEU A 398 -4.15 25.55 14.00
C LEU A 398 -5.10 26.49 13.23
N SER A 399 -4.55 27.41 12.42
CA SER A 399 -5.35 28.31 11.59
C SER A 399 -6.24 27.56 10.60
N TYR A 400 -5.71 26.47 10.03
CA TYR A 400 -6.46 25.60 9.11
C TYR A 400 -7.55 24.81 9.86
N ALA A 401 -7.22 24.16 10.97
CA ALA A 401 -8.15 23.34 11.76
C ALA A 401 -9.33 24.14 12.32
N THR A 402 -9.13 25.43 12.61
CA THR A 402 -10.16 26.33 13.15
C THR A 402 -10.90 27.15 12.09
N ASN A 403 -10.64 26.91 10.79
CA ASN A 403 -11.28 27.66 9.71
C ASN A 403 -12.74 27.25 9.54
N ALA A 404 -13.66 28.16 9.90
CA ALA A 404 -15.12 27.99 9.86
C ALA A 404 -15.78 28.65 8.64
N SER A 405 -14.98 29.13 7.68
CA SER A 405 -15.50 29.90 6.51
C SER A 405 -15.23 29.25 5.18
N ASN A 406 -14.07 28.64 5.00
CA ASN A 406 -13.69 28.01 3.74
C ASN A 406 -14.42 26.68 3.54
N THR A 407 -14.89 26.45 2.31
CA THR A 407 -15.58 25.23 1.91
C THR A 407 -14.98 24.72 0.60
N PRO A 408 -15.20 23.44 0.22
CA PRO A 408 -14.79 22.92 -1.07
C PRO A 408 -15.30 23.82 -2.20
N GLN A 409 -14.45 24.09 -3.18
CA GLN A 409 -14.83 24.95 -4.32
C GLN A 409 -15.56 24.16 -5.42
N ALA A 410 -16.33 24.88 -6.23
CA ALA A 410 -16.84 24.34 -7.48
C ALA A 410 -15.67 23.99 -8.43
N TYR A 411 -15.84 22.94 -9.19
CA TYR A 411 -14.87 22.52 -10.20
C TYR A 411 -15.02 23.33 -11.49
N THR A 412 -13.94 23.93 -11.92
CA THR A 412 -13.82 24.54 -13.25
C THR A 412 -12.78 23.82 -14.05
N ASP A 413 -13.18 23.12 -15.13
CA ASP A 413 -12.25 22.39 -15.98
C ASP A 413 -11.44 23.35 -16.85
N PRO A 414 -10.09 23.31 -16.82
CA PRO A 414 -9.25 24.24 -17.57
C PRO A 414 -9.18 23.95 -19.09
N VAL A 415 -9.70 22.81 -19.54
CA VAL A 415 -9.64 22.36 -20.95
C VAL A 415 -11.02 22.40 -21.60
N ASN A 416 -12.04 21.85 -20.93
CA ASN A 416 -13.39 21.74 -21.48
C ASN A 416 -14.44 22.08 -20.42
N GLY A 417 -15.03 23.24 -20.51
CA GLY A 417 -16.02 23.72 -19.55
C GLY A 417 -17.24 22.80 -19.35
N THR A 418 -17.53 21.88 -20.29
CA THR A 418 -18.60 20.88 -20.10
C THR A 418 -18.34 19.88 -19.00
N TYR A 419 -17.08 19.74 -18.59
CA TYR A 419 -16.68 18.88 -17.45
C TYR A 419 -16.75 19.60 -16.11
N SER A 420 -16.99 20.91 -16.09
CA SER A 420 -17.15 21.69 -14.87
C SER A 420 -18.38 21.24 -14.05
N ALA A 421 -18.29 21.38 -12.72
CA ALA A 421 -19.34 20.95 -11.79
C ALA A 421 -19.43 21.88 -10.58
N GLY A 422 -20.57 21.91 -9.92
CA GLY A 422 -20.73 22.59 -8.63
C GLY A 422 -19.88 21.95 -7.53
N ALA A 423 -19.72 22.67 -6.40
CA ALA A 423 -19.07 22.11 -5.22
C ALA A 423 -19.86 20.90 -4.70
N VAL A 424 -19.13 19.85 -4.35
CA VAL A 424 -19.72 18.57 -3.88
C VAL A 424 -20.12 18.61 -2.39
N SER A 425 -19.56 19.56 -1.62
CA SER A 425 -19.84 19.74 -0.20
C SER A 425 -19.78 21.23 0.16
N SER A 426 -20.41 21.59 1.26
CA SER A 426 -20.33 22.92 1.89
C SER A 426 -19.71 22.85 3.29
N ILE A 427 -19.04 21.75 3.63
CA ILE A 427 -18.47 21.56 4.95
C ILE A 427 -17.23 22.43 5.13
N THR A 428 -17.07 22.97 6.33
CA THR A 428 -15.86 23.70 6.73
C THR A 428 -14.89 22.78 7.45
N VAL A 429 -13.62 23.19 7.58
CA VAL A 429 -12.62 22.41 8.33
C VAL A 429 -12.90 22.43 9.83
N ALA A 430 -13.36 23.58 10.37
CA ALA A 430 -13.56 23.72 11.80
C ALA A 430 -14.55 22.70 12.36
N TRP A 431 -14.14 22.03 13.45
CA TRP A 431 -14.98 21.12 14.20
C TRP A 431 -16.24 21.82 14.72
N GLN A 432 -17.36 21.11 14.79
CA GLN A 432 -18.62 21.61 15.34
C GLN A 432 -19.01 20.79 16.57
N GLU A 433 -19.34 21.48 17.67
CA GLU A 433 -19.76 20.85 18.91
C GLU A 433 -21.26 20.53 18.89
N GLY A 434 -21.63 19.39 19.50
CA GLY A 434 -23.00 18.92 19.64
C GLY A 434 -23.29 17.65 18.84
N ASP A 435 -24.17 16.82 19.37
CA ASP A 435 -24.52 15.52 18.76
C ASP A 435 -25.18 15.68 17.38
N GLU A 436 -25.85 16.80 17.15
CA GLU A 436 -26.44 17.13 15.85
C GLU A 436 -25.42 17.30 14.72
N TYR A 437 -24.13 17.44 15.05
CA TYR A 437 -23.04 17.58 14.08
C TYR A 437 -22.25 16.29 13.88
N THR A 438 -22.64 15.16 14.49
CA THR A 438 -21.89 13.89 14.38
C THR A 438 -21.62 13.49 12.94
N GLU A 439 -22.63 13.45 12.07
CA GLU A 439 -22.46 13.10 10.66
C GLU A 439 -21.57 14.11 9.90
N LYS A 440 -21.67 15.42 10.21
CA LYS A 440 -20.80 16.43 9.62
C LYS A 440 -19.37 16.30 10.10
N ASN A 441 -19.15 15.88 11.35
CA ASN A 441 -17.81 15.65 11.85
C ASN A 441 -17.21 14.35 11.29
N LEU A 442 -18.02 13.32 11.01
CA LEU A 442 -17.59 12.17 10.22
C LEU A 442 -17.17 12.55 8.79
N GLU A 443 -17.89 13.48 8.16
CA GLU A 443 -17.47 14.01 6.83
C GLU A 443 -16.16 14.79 6.90
N ARG A 444 -15.82 15.43 8.04
CA ARG A 444 -14.56 16.15 8.24
C ARG A 444 -13.37 15.23 8.43
N ILE A 445 -13.58 14.14 9.17
CA ILE A 445 -12.58 13.11 9.43
C ILE A 445 -12.28 12.34 8.14
#